data_4aac744c532ab194ebf531994c9c6bf6
#
_entry.id   4aac744c532ab194ebf531994c9c6bf6
#
_cell.length_a   1.000
_cell.length_b   1.000
_cell.length_c   1.000
_cell.angle_alpha   90.00
_cell.angle_beta   90.00
_cell.angle_gamma   90.00
#
_symmetry.space_group_name_H-M   'P 1'
#
loop_
_entity.id
_entity.type
_entity.pdbx_description
1 polymer ?
#
loop_
_entity_poly.entity_id
_entity_poly.type
_entity_poly.pdbx_seq_one_letter_code
_entity_poly.pdbx_strand_id
1 'polypeptide(L)'
;MLNIAFRNEVERRIGLDEGRRNRMYLDSLGIPTIGVGWNLQRDDTMHALAYCGVTDAVGVISGKVCLTDAQVDKLFAYSFAPIESDARTSLAPGVYDALSDARRFVVLSMRFQLGEAGWLAFSNTRGLINEAETAKLAGALDRAHALFMLVGDHLATSDWYTQSASRGVRNVTMMRTGVWVTA
;
A
#
# COMPACT_ATOMS: atom_id res chain seq x y z
N MET A 1 -5.80 14.94 -0.96
CA MET A 1 -6.47 13.98 -0.02
C MET A 1 -7.10 12.91 -0.88
N LEU A 2 -6.84 11.62 -0.59
CA LEU A 2 -7.46 10.52 -1.33
C LEU A 2 -8.99 10.60 -1.23
N ASN A 3 -9.67 10.27 -2.32
CA ASN A 3 -11.10 10.01 -2.30
C ASN A 3 -11.38 8.86 -1.31
N ILE A 4 -12.40 9.03 -0.47
CA ILE A 4 -12.79 8.04 0.56
C ILE A 4 -13.01 6.65 -0.05
N ALA A 5 -13.66 6.57 -1.21
CA ALA A 5 -13.90 5.31 -1.91
C ALA A 5 -12.59 4.60 -2.31
N PHE A 6 -11.60 5.34 -2.80
CA PHE A 6 -10.29 4.78 -3.13
C PHE A 6 -9.56 4.27 -1.88
N ARG A 7 -9.59 5.04 -0.78
CA ARG A 7 -8.98 4.62 0.49
C ARG A 7 -9.59 3.32 1.01
N ASN A 8 -10.91 3.23 1.03
CA ASN A 8 -11.61 2.02 1.46
C ASN A 8 -11.24 0.81 0.61
N GLU A 9 -11.09 0.99 -0.71
CA GLU A 9 -10.67 -0.09 -1.61
C GLU A 9 -9.20 -0.50 -1.38
N VAL A 10 -8.30 0.46 -1.11
CA VAL A 10 -6.91 0.20 -0.73
C VAL A 10 -6.86 -0.62 0.56
N GLU A 11 -7.59 -0.19 1.60
CA GLU A 11 -7.65 -0.89 2.88
C GLU A 11 -8.18 -2.32 2.73
N ARG A 12 -9.29 -2.47 1.98
CA ARG A 12 -9.88 -3.78 1.72
C ARG A 12 -8.87 -4.73 1.05
N ARG A 13 -8.14 -4.27 0.03
CA ARG A 13 -7.19 -5.09 -0.73
C ARG A 13 -5.94 -5.42 0.09
N ILE A 14 -5.37 -4.45 0.78
CA ILE A 14 -4.23 -4.70 1.66
C ILE A 14 -4.65 -5.61 2.81
N GLY A 15 -5.84 -5.42 3.37
CA GLY A 15 -6.39 -6.28 4.42
C GLY A 15 -6.60 -7.73 3.97
N LEU A 16 -6.96 -7.98 2.69
CA LEU A 16 -7.04 -9.32 2.12
C LEU A 16 -5.66 -9.97 1.97
N ASP A 17 -4.66 -9.18 1.59
CA ASP A 17 -3.30 -9.67 1.36
C ASP A 17 -2.52 -9.90 2.68
N GLU A 18 -2.70 -9.04 3.69
CA GLU A 18 -1.95 -9.08 4.97
C GLU A 18 -2.75 -9.74 6.11
N GLY A 19 -4.03 -9.91 5.93
CA GLY A 19 -4.96 -10.29 7.00
C GLY A 19 -5.44 -9.08 7.81
N ARG A 20 -6.66 -9.18 8.34
CA ARG A 20 -7.29 -8.18 9.23
C ARG A 20 -7.70 -8.89 10.52
N ARG A 21 -7.18 -8.45 11.67
CA ARG A 21 -7.46 -9.07 12.96
C ARG A 21 -7.76 -8.02 14.02
N ASN A 22 -8.90 -8.14 14.65
CA ASN A 22 -9.34 -7.24 15.73
C ASN A 22 -8.67 -7.53 17.06
N ARG A 23 -8.05 -8.70 17.21
CA ARG A 23 -7.32 -9.11 18.43
C ARG A 23 -5.82 -9.22 18.12
N MET A 24 -4.99 -8.90 19.10
CA MET A 24 -3.54 -9.12 19.02
C MET A 24 -3.22 -10.57 18.69
N TYR A 25 -2.27 -10.75 17.78
CA TYR A 25 -1.68 -12.04 17.40
C TYR A 25 -0.16 -11.89 17.27
N LEU A 26 0.53 -13.00 17.26
CA LEU A 26 1.95 -13.01 16.89
C LEU A 26 2.06 -13.24 15.37
N ASP A 27 2.82 -12.40 14.68
CA ASP A 27 3.12 -12.59 13.27
C ASP A 27 4.12 -13.75 13.04
N SER A 28 4.57 -13.95 11.81
CA SER A 28 5.53 -15.02 11.47
C SER A 28 6.90 -14.89 12.12
N LEU A 29 7.23 -13.70 12.64
CA LEU A 29 8.47 -13.40 13.37
C LEU A 29 8.26 -13.38 14.90
N GLY A 30 7.06 -13.69 15.38
CA GLY A 30 6.71 -13.66 16.80
C GLY A 30 6.46 -12.23 17.33
N ILE A 31 6.24 -11.25 16.46
CA ILE A 31 5.99 -9.86 16.84
C ILE A 31 4.51 -9.67 17.15
N PRO A 32 4.15 -9.10 18.33
CA PRO A 32 2.76 -8.76 18.64
C PRO A 32 2.20 -7.76 17.63
N THR A 33 1.15 -8.16 16.93
CA THR A 33 0.59 -7.44 15.79
C THR A 33 -0.93 -7.36 15.93
N ILE A 34 -1.57 -6.30 15.42
CA ILE A 34 -3.03 -6.13 15.42
C ILE A 34 -3.49 -5.39 14.16
N GLY A 35 -4.77 -5.43 13.88
CA GLY A 35 -5.38 -4.73 12.74
C GLY A 35 -4.90 -5.31 11.41
N VAL A 36 -4.39 -4.45 10.54
CA VAL A 36 -3.80 -4.79 9.25
C VAL A 36 -2.28 -4.59 9.36
N GLY A 37 -1.59 -5.52 10.04
CA GLY A 37 -0.13 -5.51 10.12
C GLY A 37 0.48 -4.46 11.06
N TRP A 38 -0.28 -3.88 12.01
CA TRP A 38 0.28 -2.95 12.98
C TRP A 38 1.12 -3.67 14.03
N ASN A 39 2.43 -3.41 14.04
CA ASN A 39 3.33 -3.90 15.07
C ASN A 39 3.11 -3.13 16.39
N LEU A 40 2.70 -3.85 17.46
CA LEU A 40 2.42 -3.27 18.76
C LEU A 40 3.68 -2.89 19.58
N GLN A 41 4.88 -3.22 19.10
CA GLN A 41 6.15 -2.82 19.71
C GLN A 41 6.68 -1.47 19.21
N ARG A 42 5.95 -0.80 18.29
CA ARG A 42 6.35 0.53 17.82
C ARG A 42 6.24 1.55 18.95
N ASP A 43 7.15 2.51 18.96
CA ASP A 43 7.20 3.59 19.97
C ASP A 43 5.93 4.45 19.99
N ASP A 44 5.28 4.60 18.83
CA ASP A 44 4.05 5.39 18.67
C ASP A 44 2.76 4.61 18.94
N THR A 45 2.82 3.34 19.36
CA THR A 45 1.63 2.47 19.55
C THR A 45 0.61 3.05 20.54
N MET A 46 1.06 3.55 21.68
CA MET A 46 0.15 4.15 22.67
C MET A 46 -0.60 5.37 22.10
N HIS A 47 0.13 6.21 21.36
CA HIS A 47 -0.46 7.37 20.70
C HIS A 47 -1.45 6.96 19.59
N ALA A 48 -1.09 5.97 18.77
CA ALA A 48 -1.93 5.46 17.69
C ALA A 48 -3.24 4.85 18.23
N LEU A 49 -3.18 4.05 19.30
CA LEU A 49 -4.35 3.47 19.95
C LEU A 49 -5.25 4.56 20.56
N ALA A 50 -4.68 5.56 21.22
CA ALA A 50 -5.42 6.70 21.75
C ALA A 50 -6.11 7.50 20.63
N TYR A 51 -5.42 7.76 19.52
CA TYR A 51 -5.98 8.39 18.32
C TYR A 51 -7.18 7.61 17.76
N CYS A 52 -7.14 6.28 17.83
CA CYS A 52 -8.26 5.42 17.42
C CYS A 52 -9.44 5.42 18.41
N GLY A 53 -9.31 6.06 19.57
CA GLY A 53 -10.32 6.09 20.62
C GLY A 53 -10.32 4.82 21.48
N VAL A 54 -9.17 4.15 21.61
CA VAL A 54 -8.99 2.99 22.49
C VAL A 54 -8.79 3.49 23.92
N THR A 55 -9.66 3.08 24.85
CA THR A 55 -9.60 3.46 26.27
C THR A 55 -8.75 2.52 27.12
N ASP A 56 -8.62 1.25 26.71
CA ASP A 56 -7.78 0.25 27.36
C ASP A 56 -6.69 -0.27 26.41
N ALA A 57 -5.68 0.57 26.15
CA ALA A 57 -4.56 0.22 25.28
C ALA A 57 -3.73 -0.95 25.84
N VAL A 58 -3.58 -1.05 27.17
CA VAL A 58 -2.85 -2.16 27.80
C VAL A 58 -3.59 -3.48 27.60
N GLY A 59 -4.92 -3.47 27.74
CA GLY A 59 -5.77 -4.62 27.44
C GLY A 59 -5.66 -5.08 25.97
N VAL A 60 -5.59 -4.13 25.04
CA VAL A 60 -5.38 -4.41 23.59
C VAL A 60 -4.00 -5.03 23.36
N ILE A 61 -2.93 -4.42 23.88
CA ILE A 61 -1.55 -4.89 23.70
C ILE A 61 -1.35 -6.28 24.31
N SER A 62 -2.00 -6.56 25.45
CA SER A 62 -1.93 -7.87 26.10
C SER A 62 -2.88 -8.92 25.48
N GLY A 63 -3.64 -8.56 24.44
CA GLY A 63 -4.60 -9.44 23.79
C GLY A 63 -5.88 -9.74 24.58
N LYS A 64 -6.12 -9.04 25.71
CA LYS A 64 -7.33 -9.20 26.52
C LYS A 64 -8.54 -8.48 25.93
N VAL A 65 -8.30 -7.36 25.24
CA VAL A 65 -9.31 -6.52 24.61
C VAL A 65 -9.14 -6.55 23.10
N CYS A 66 -10.24 -6.62 22.35
CA CYS A 66 -10.26 -6.51 20.90
C CYS A 66 -10.53 -5.07 20.46
N LEU A 67 -9.95 -4.67 19.33
CA LEU A 67 -10.39 -3.45 18.65
C LEU A 67 -11.76 -3.68 17.99
N THR A 68 -12.57 -2.64 17.90
CA THR A 68 -13.72 -2.62 17.01
C THR A 68 -13.27 -2.45 15.56
N ASP A 69 -14.12 -2.79 14.58
CA ASP A 69 -13.80 -2.59 13.16
C ASP A 69 -13.48 -1.12 12.87
N ALA A 70 -14.24 -0.19 13.42
CA ALA A 70 -13.98 1.24 13.27
C ALA A 70 -12.62 1.68 13.86
N GLN A 71 -12.16 1.04 14.92
CA GLN A 71 -10.82 1.31 15.48
C GLN A 71 -9.72 0.71 14.60
N VAL A 72 -9.93 -0.46 14.00
CA VAL A 72 -9.01 -1.04 13.03
C VAL A 72 -8.90 -0.14 11.79
N ASP A 73 -10.03 0.37 11.27
CA ASP A 73 -10.04 1.30 10.12
C ASP A 73 -9.27 2.59 10.41
N LYS A 74 -9.45 3.16 11.61
CA LYS A 74 -8.70 4.34 12.05
C LYS A 74 -7.20 4.05 12.21
N LEU A 75 -6.85 2.89 12.76
CA LEU A 75 -5.46 2.48 12.93
C LEU A 75 -4.78 2.27 11.59
N PHE A 76 -5.47 1.65 10.63
CA PHE A 76 -5.00 1.54 9.25
C PHE A 76 -4.80 2.93 8.63
N ALA A 77 -5.78 3.82 8.73
CA ALA A 77 -5.67 5.17 8.19
C ALA A 77 -4.49 5.95 8.80
N TYR A 78 -4.25 5.80 10.10
CA TYR A 78 -3.11 6.39 10.80
C TYR A 78 -1.78 5.86 10.25
N SER A 79 -1.65 4.53 10.12
CA SER A 79 -0.44 3.88 9.61
C SER A 79 -0.18 4.17 8.13
N PHE A 80 -1.24 4.40 7.36
CA PHE A 80 -1.19 4.52 5.90
C PHE A 80 -0.89 5.95 5.41
N ALA A 81 -1.19 6.96 6.21
CA ALA A 81 -0.96 8.36 5.82
C ALA A 81 0.50 8.67 5.44
N PRO A 82 1.53 8.27 6.20
CA PRO A 82 2.92 8.44 5.79
C PRO A 82 3.27 7.65 4.52
N ILE A 83 2.74 6.43 4.36
CA ILE A 83 2.97 5.57 3.18
C ILE A 83 2.45 6.25 1.91
N GLU A 84 1.27 6.86 1.97
CA GLU A 84 0.73 7.63 0.84
C GLU A 84 1.60 8.87 0.53
N SER A 85 2.04 9.57 1.56
CA SER A 85 2.92 10.74 1.40
C SER A 85 4.22 10.35 0.70
N ASP A 86 4.87 9.29 1.16
CA ASP A 86 6.13 8.80 0.58
C ASP A 86 5.94 8.29 -0.86
N ALA A 87 4.85 7.55 -1.12
CA ALA A 87 4.52 7.09 -2.46
C ALA A 87 4.35 8.28 -3.43
N ARG A 88 3.67 9.33 -2.99
CA ARG A 88 3.44 10.55 -3.76
C ARG A 88 4.76 11.30 -4.06
N THR A 89 5.59 11.49 -3.04
CA THR A 89 6.86 12.25 -3.18
C THR A 89 7.96 11.46 -3.87
N SER A 90 7.83 10.14 -3.97
CA SER A 90 8.78 9.27 -4.68
C SER A 90 8.67 9.34 -6.21
N LEU A 91 7.60 9.92 -6.74
CA LEU A 91 7.37 10.17 -8.15
C LEU A 91 7.51 11.67 -8.46
N ALA A 92 7.62 12.02 -9.73
CA ALA A 92 7.67 13.42 -10.16
C ALA A 92 6.37 14.17 -9.75
N PRO A 93 6.46 15.50 -9.52
CA PRO A 93 5.30 16.28 -9.10
C PRO A 93 4.07 16.08 -10.01
N GLY A 94 2.92 15.76 -9.42
CA GLY A 94 1.66 15.55 -10.11
C GLY A 94 1.47 14.15 -10.72
N VAL A 95 2.53 13.37 -10.92
CA VAL A 95 2.45 12.03 -11.54
C VAL A 95 1.59 11.08 -10.71
N TYR A 96 1.82 11.01 -9.40
CA TYR A 96 1.03 10.14 -8.52
C TYR A 96 -0.48 10.42 -8.62
N ASP A 97 -0.87 11.69 -8.67
CA ASP A 97 -2.28 12.08 -8.74
C ASP A 97 -2.89 11.85 -10.13
N ALA A 98 -2.08 11.81 -11.19
CA ALA A 98 -2.50 11.53 -12.55
C ALA A 98 -2.67 10.04 -12.86
N LEU A 99 -2.07 9.16 -12.03
CA LEU A 99 -2.25 7.71 -12.14
C LEU A 99 -3.73 7.31 -11.97
N SER A 100 -4.16 6.27 -12.68
CA SER A 100 -5.43 5.62 -12.38
C SER A 100 -5.42 5.02 -10.97
N ASP A 101 -6.59 4.81 -10.38
CA ASP A 101 -6.72 4.24 -9.04
C ASP A 101 -6.01 2.88 -8.93
N ALA A 102 -6.11 2.03 -9.96
CA ALA A 102 -5.45 0.74 -9.98
C ALA A 102 -3.91 0.88 -9.95
N ARG A 103 -3.33 1.80 -10.73
CA ARG A 103 -1.89 2.06 -10.72
C ARG A 103 -1.42 2.71 -9.43
N ARG A 104 -2.19 3.66 -8.88
CA ARG A 104 -1.91 4.23 -7.54
C ARG A 104 -1.88 3.14 -6.48
N PHE A 105 -2.85 2.21 -6.51
CA PHE A 105 -2.86 1.09 -5.58
C PHE A 105 -1.59 0.24 -5.69
N VAL A 106 -1.09 -0.05 -6.90
CA VAL A 106 0.16 -0.82 -7.07
C VAL A 106 1.33 -0.12 -6.39
N VAL A 107 1.50 1.18 -6.61
CA VAL A 107 2.55 1.99 -5.96
C VAL A 107 2.42 1.92 -4.43
N LEU A 108 1.20 2.08 -3.91
CA LEU A 108 0.93 2.01 -2.47
C LEU A 108 1.18 0.61 -1.89
N SER A 109 0.74 -0.44 -2.58
CA SER A 109 0.94 -1.84 -2.18
C SER A 109 2.42 -2.20 -2.12
N MET A 110 3.20 -1.78 -3.10
CA MET A 110 4.65 -1.97 -3.09
C MET A 110 5.32 -1.20 -1.96
N ARG A 111 4.97 0.09 -1.78
CA ARG A 111 5.52 0.91 -0.69
C ARG A 111 5.17 0.33 0.69
N PHE A 112 3.94 -0.15 0.86
CA PHE A 112 3.51 -0.81 2.10
C PHE A 112 4.34 -2.06 2.39
N GLN A 113 4.49 -2.94 1.40
CA GLN A 113 5.15 -4.24 1.56
C GLN A 113 6.68 -4.13 1.70
N LEU A 114 7.31 -3.27 0.89
CA LEU A 114 8.77 -3.16 0.80
C LEU A 114 9.38 -2.18 1.81
N GLY A 115 8.56 -1.35 2.43
CA GLY A 115 9.05 -0.20 3.16
C GLY A 115 9.60 0.90 2.23
N GLU A 116 10.03 2.01 2.81
CA GLU A 116 10.52 3.16 2.05
C GLU A 116 11.77 2.82 1.22
N ALA A 117 12.80 2.27 1.87
CA ALA A 117 14.06 1.95 1.21
C ALA A 117 13.86 0.92 0.08
N GLY A 118 13.05 -0.11 0.32
CA GLY A 118 12.75 -1.12 -0.69
C GLY A 118 12.02 -0.55 -1.90
N TRP A 119 11.01 0.32 -1.70
CA TRP A 119 10.34 1.00 -2.81
C TRP A 119 11.29 1.95 -3.56
N LEU A 120 12.15 2.70 -2.85
CA LEU A 120 13.10 3.61 -3.46
C LEU A 120 14.17 2.88 -4.31
N ALA A 121 14.46 1.62 -4.02
CA ALA A 121 15.36 0.79 -4.85
C ALA A 121 14.79 0.50 -6.25
N PHE A 122 13.46 0.59 -6.45
CA PHE A 122 12.82 0.46 -7.78
C PHE A 122 12.94 1.73 -8.63
N SER A 123 14.13 2.33 -8.70
CA SER A 123 14.38 3.62 -9.39
C SER A 123 14.00 3.59 -10.88
N ASN A 124 14.34 2.52 -11.60
CA ASN A 124 13.97 2.36 -13.01
C ASN A 124 12.47 2.27 -13.20
N THR A 125 11.77 1.51 -12.35
CA THR A 125 10.30 1.40 -12.37
C THR A 125 9.65 2.76 -12.15
N ARG A 126 10.13 3.53 -11.16
CA ARG A 126 9.63 4.89 -10.88
C ARG A 126 9.91 5.85 -12.04
N GLY A 127 11.09 5.76 -12.65
CA GLY A 127 11.44 6.52 -13.85
C GLY A 127 10.46 6.26 -15.00
N LEU A 128 10.19 5.00 -15.30
CA LEU A 128 9.23 4.60 -16.35
C LEU A 128 7.80 5.06 -16.04
N ILE A 129 7.37 5.00 -14.78
CA ILE A 129 6.04 5.53 -14.37
C ILE A 129 5.96 7.04 -14.64
N ASN A 130 7.00 7.80 -14.29
CA ASN A 130 7.07 9.23 -14.54
C ASN A 130 6.99 9.54 -16.05
N GLU A 131 7.74 8.82 -16.87
CA GLU A 131 7.71 8.99 -18.32
C GLU A 131 6.36 8.63 -18.92
N ALA A 132 5.75 7.54 -18.46
CA ALA A 132 4.45 7.06 -18.95
C ALA A 132 3.33 8.09 -18.69
N GLU A 133 3.25 8.62 -17.47
CA GLU A 133 2.24 9.64 -17.15
C GLU A 133 2.54 10.96 -17.87
N THR A 134 3.81 11.35 -18.00
CA THR A 134 4.19 12.54 -18.77
C THR A 134 3.78 12.40 -20.24
N ALA A 135 4.01 11.24 -20.85
CA ALA A 135 3.58 10.95 -22.23
C ALA A 135 2.06 11.00 -22.37
N LYS A 136 1.33 10.43 -21.42
CA LYS A 136 -0.14 10.46 -21.36
C LYS A 136 -0.67 11.90 -21.29
N LEU A 137 -0.12 12.72 -20.40
CA LEU A 137 -0.51 14.14 -20.24
C LEU A 137 -0.20 14.97 -21.50
N ALA A 138 0.84 14.59 -22.27
CA ALA A 138 1.18 15.19 -23.57
C ALA A 138 0.31 14.64 -24.72
N GLY A 139 -0.64 13.75 -24.47
CA GLY A 139 -1.51 13.14 -25.51
C GLY A 139 -0.85 12.01 -26.31
N ALA A 140 0.38 11.60 -25.97
CA ALA A 140 1.10 10.50 -26.64
C ALA A 140 0.66 9.14 -26.03
N LEU A 141 -0.58 8.74 -26.28
CA LEU A 141 -1.23 7.62 -25.62
C LEU A 141 -0.58 6.27 -25.93
N ASP A 142 -0.17 6.02 -27.16
CA ASP A 142 0.50 4.77 -27.56
C ASP A 142 1.86 4.63 -26.84
N ARG A 143 2.62 5.74 -26.74
CA ARG A 143 3.87 5.76 -25.98
C ARG A 143 3.63 5.52 -24.50
N ALA A 144 2.63 6.15 -23.92
CA ALA A 144 2.26 5.96 -22.52
C ALA A 144 1.89 4.50 -22.27
N HIS A 145 1.09 3.88 -23.14
CA HIS A 145 0.74 2.47 -23.05
C HIS A 145 1.99 1.57 -23.10
N ALA A 146 2.86 1.76 -24.08
CA ALA A 146 4.10 0.99 -24.21
C ALA A 146 5.00 1.11 -22.95
N LEU A 147 5.10 2.30 -22.36
CA LEU A 147 5.85 2.52 -21.14
C LEU A 147 5.23 1.79 -19.94
N PHE A 148 3.89 1.80 -19.78
CA PHE A 148 3.25 1.02 -18.72
C PHE A 148 3.39 -0.49 -18.91
N MET A 149 3.47 -1.00 -20.15
CA MET A 149 3.82 -2.39 -20.38
C MET A 149 5.24 -2.69 -19.89
N LEU A 150 6.22 -1.82 -20.19
CA LEU A 150 7.59 -1.94 -19.68
C LEU A 150 7.67 -1.87 -18.15
N VAL A 151 6.89 -1.00 -17.50
CA VAL A 151 6.80 -1.00 -16.03
C VAL A 151 6.38 -2.37 -15.52
N GLY A 152 5.34 -2.96 -16.14
CA GLY A 152 4.88 -4.30 -15.78
C GLY A 152 5.94 -5.37 -16.00
N ASP A 153 6.73 -5.29 -17.06
CA ASP A 153 7.82 -6.23 -17.36
C ASP A 153 8.97 -6.12 -16.35
N HIS A 154 9.35 -4.90 -15.95
CA HIS A 154 10.32 -4.68 -14.87
C HIS A 154 9.84 -5.26 -13.55
N LEU A 155 8.57 -5.07 -13.21
CA LEU A 155 8.01 -5.66 -12.00
C LEU A 155 8.00 -7.19 -12.06
N ALA A 156 7.60 -7.78 -13.20
CA ALA A 156 7.49 -9.23 -13.38
C ALA A 156 8.83 -9.97 -13.33
N THR A 157 9.94 -9.28 -13.56
CA THR A 157 11.31 -9.85 -13.50
C THR A 157 11.99 -9.63 -12.15
N SER A 158 11.33 -8.96 -11.20
CA SER A 158 11.90 -8.65 -9.88
C SER A 158 11.74 -9.79 -8.87
N ASP A 159 12.64 -9.85 -7.88
CA ASP A 159 12.50 -10.75 -6.74
C ASP A 159 11.21 -10.49 -5.96
N TRP A 160 10.77 -9.22 -5.89
CA TRP A 160 9.49 -8.86 -5.29
C TRP A 160 8.31 -9.59 -5.92
N TYR A 161 8.29 -9.71 -7.26
CA TYR A 161 7.22 -10.42 -7.96
C TYR A 161 7.18 -11.89 -7.57
N THR A 162 8.34 -12.54 -7.53
CA THR A 162 8.45 -13.96 -7.15
C THR A 162 7.99 -14.18 -5.70
N GLN A 163 8.37 -13.29 -4.78
CA GLN A 163 8.00 -13.36 -3.37
C GLN A 163 6.52 -13.00 -3.12
N SER A 164 5.92 -12.19 -3.99
CA SER A 164 4.54 -11.70 -3.83
C SER A 164 3.48 -12.66 -4.37
N ALA A 165 3.84 -13.76 -5.00
CA ALA A 165 2.93 -14.77 -5.54
C ALA A 165 1.74 -14.17 -6.32
N SER A 166 0.49 -14.54 -5.94
CA SER A 166 -0.72 -14.05 -6.62
C SER A 166 -0.90 -12.52 -6.56
N ARG A 167 -0.41 -11.87 -5.50
CA ARG A 167 -0.40 -10.40 -5.39
C ARG A 167 0.46 -9.77 -6.48
N GLY A 168 1.65 -10.32 -6.72
CA GLY A 168 2.56 -9.86 -7.77
C GLY A 168 1.88 -9.88 -9.15
N VAL A 169 1.21 -10.99 -9.48
CA VAL A 169 0.47 -11.14 -10.75
C VAL A 169 -0.63 -10.08 -10.89
N ARG A 170 -1.44 -9.88 -9.85
CA ARG A 170 -2.50 -8.86 -9.85
C ARG A 170 -1.92 -7.45 -10.04
N ASN A 171 -0.88 -7.12 -9.29
CA ASN A 171 -0.25 -5.80 -9.33
C ASN A 171 0.39 -5.51 -10.70
N VAL A 172 1.08 -6.46 -11.30
CA VAL A 172 1.63 -6.34 -12.66
C VAL A 172 0.51 -6.10 -13.68
N THR A 173 -0.58 -6.85 -13.60
CA THR A 173 -1.73 -6.67 -14.50
C THR A 173 -2.35 -5.29 -14.33
N MET A 174 -2.57 -4.83 -13.10
CA MET A 174 -3.11 -3.49 -12.82
C MET A 174 -2.16 -2.38 -13.29
N MET A 175 -0.85 -2.55 -13.15
CA MET A 175 0.13 -1.59 -13.63
C MET A 175 0.08 -1.46 -15.17
N ARG A 176 0.04 -2.58 -15.89
CA ARG A 176 -0.05 -2.59 -17.36
C ARG A 176 -1.35 -1.97 -17.85
N THR A 177 -2.48 -2.44 -17.33
CA THR A 177 -3.81 -2.08 -17.87
C THR A 177 -4.38 -0.78 -17.31
N GLY A 178 -3.99 -0.38 -16.10
CA GLY A 178 -4.60 0.74 -15.37
C GLY A 178 -6.00 0.44 -14.83
N VAL A 179 -6.44 -0.82 -14.86
CA VAL A 179 -7.78 -1.27 -14.47
C VAL A 179 -7.68 -2.20 -13.26
N TRP A 180 -8.67 -2.13 -12.37
CA TRP A 180 -8.75 -3.03 -11.23
C TRP A 180 -8.88 -4.49 -11.65
N VAL A 181 -8.04 -5.35 -11.07
CA VAL A 181 -8.17 -6.81 -11.15
C VAL A 181 -8.90 -7.31 -9.91
N THR A 182 -9.76 -8.31 -10.06
CA THR A 182 -10.46 -8.95 -8.94
C THR A 182 -9.45 -9.50 -7.93
N ALA A 183 -9.71 -9.25 -6.65
CA ALA A 183 -8.88 -9.73 -5.55
C ALA A 183 -9.19 -11.20 -5.25
#